data_646bb220c034b588932f032395f837b0
#
_entry.id   646bb220c034b588932f032395f837b0
#
_cell.length_a   1.000
_cell.length_b   1.000
_cell.length_c   1.000
_cell.angle_alpha   90.00
_cell.angle_beta   90.00
_cell.angle_gamma   90.00
#
_symmetry.space_group_name_H-M   'P 1'
#
loop_
_entity.id
_entity.type
_entity.pdbx_description
1 polymer ?
#
loop_
_entity_poly.entity_id
_entity_poly.type
_entity_poly.pdbx_seq_one_letter_code
_entity_poly.pdbx_strand_id
1 'polypeptide(L)'
;MGIDEDLVIPNKSLSIMEDAVMCWRGDKMSEWKNEFVARCHEVPLSNGEPFPVHRPYYQLTQEQKDLLWHGYPPILYGIDDFFKMVSDNLYKIQYRVMQARYRGKTTCPKCHGSRLRKEADYVKVGGKSITELVRMAVKDLIPFFNGLELNEHDAAIAQRLLTEIR
;
A
#
# COMPACT_ATOMS: atom_id res chain seq x y z
N MET A 1 -8.03 -0.44 8.24
CA MET A 1 -6.76 -0.31 8.96
C MET A 1 -5.89 -1.48 8.55
N GLY A 2 -4.68 -1.21 8.10
CA GLY A 2 -3.68 -2.20 7.72
C GLY A 2 -2.37 -1.98 8.47
N ILE A 3 -1.35 -2.73 8.12
CA ILE A 3 0.00 -2.50 8.60
C ILE A 3 0.54 -1.24 7.90
N ASP A 4 1.08 -0.33 8.67
CA ASP A 4 1.55 0.98 8.19
C ASP A 4 3.07 0.91 7.95
N GLU A 5 3.48 1.19 6.72
CA GLU A 5 4.88 1.16 6.31
C GLU A 5 5.74 2.10 7.16
N ASP A 6 5.25 3.32 7.44
CA ASP A 6 6.01 4.31 8.20
C ASP A 6 6.16 3.95 9.69
N LEU A 7 5.27 3.09 10.21
CA LEU A 7 5.42 2.52 11.55
C LEU A 7 6.38 1.32 11.58
N VAL A 8 6.41 0.53 10.50
CA VAL A 8 7.31 -0.63 10.37
C VAL A 8 8.73 -0.18 10.06
N ILE A 9 8.89 0.81 9.18
CA ILE A 9 10.18 1.35 8.74
C ILE A 9 10.18 2.88 8.94
N PRO A 10 10.26 3.35 10.19
CA PRO A 10 10.17 4.78 10.49
C PRO A 10 11.40 5.57 10.03
N ASN A 11 12.55 4.95 9.99
CA ASN A 11 13.78 5.57 9.47
C ASN A 11 14.24 4.88 8.20
N LYS A 12 13.87 5.47 7.07
CA LYS A 12 14.20 4.95 5.73
C LYS A 12 15.68 5.12 5.35
N SER A 13 16.48 5.82 6.15
CA SER A 13 17.94 5.95 5.96
C SER A 13 18.71 4.75 6.48
N LEU A 14 18.09 3.89 7.26
CA LEU A 14 18.71 2.66 7.76
C LEU A 14 18.59 1.55 6.72
N SER A 15 19.56 0.65 6.73
CA SER A 15 19.56 -0.62 6.01
C SER A 15 18.90 -1.73 6.86
N ILE A 16 18.63 -2.89 6.24
CA ILE A 16 18.10 -4.05 6.97
C ILE A 16 19.07 -4.51 8.05
N MET A 17 20.37 -4.48 7.75
CA MET A 17 21.41 -4.83 8.73
C MET A 17 21.43 -3.86 9.93
N GLU A 18 21.12 -2.58 9.71
CA GLU A 18 21.04 -1.55 10.75
C GLU A 18 19.67 -1.47 11.43
N ASP A 19 18.88 -2.55 11.36
CA ASP A 19 17.56 -2.67 11.96
C ASP A 19 16.53 -1.64 11.45
N ALA A 20 16.46 -1.40 10.13
CA ALA A 20 15.42 -0.57 9.54
C ALA A 20 14.02 -1.08 9.86
N VAL A 21 13.84 -2.42 9.89
CA VAL A 21 12.54 -3.07 10.13
C VAL A 21 12.29 -3.21 11.64
N MET A 22 11.49 -2.29 12.18
CA MET A 22 11.24 -2.20 13.62
C MET A 22 10.55 -3.43 14.22
N CYS A 23 9.68 -4.10 13.48
CA CYS A 23 8.95 -5.26 13.98
C CYS A 23 9.85 -6.50 14.14
N TRP A 24 11.02 -6.53 13.53
CA TRP A 24 12.01 -7.60 13.66
C TRP A 24 13.04 -7.35 14.77
N ARG A 25 12.94 -6.22 15.48
CA ARG A 25 13.82 -5.92 16.61
C ARG A 25 13.43 -6.74 17.84
N GLY A 26 14.42 -7.06 18.69
CA GLY A 26 14.26 -7.81 19.95
C GLY A 26 14.61 -9.28 19.79
N ASP A 27 14.99 -9.90 20.91
CA ASP A 27 15.65 -11.21 20.95
C ASP A 27 14.93 -12.32 20.17
N LYS A 28 13.59 -12.38 20.30
CA LYS A 28 12.78 -13.41 19.62
C LYS A 28 12.41 -13.07 18.18
N MET A 29 12.36 -11.78 17.82
CA MET A 29 11.91 -11.32 16.51
C MET A 29 13.09 -11.11 15.55
N SER A 30 14.30 -10.98 16.07
CA SER A 30 15.54 -10.89 15.29
C SER A 30 15.81 -12.13 14.43
N GLU A 31 15.22 -13.27 14.79
CA GLU A 31 15.30 -14.50 13.97
C GLU A 31 14.74 -14.25 12.56
N TRP A 32 13.68 -13.49 12.42
CA TRP A 32 13.11 -13.12 11.11
C TRP A 32 14.09 -12.32 10.24
N LYS A 33 14.77 -11.34 10.86
CA LYS A 33 15.83 -10.59 10.16
C LYS A 33 16.97 -11.50 9.75
N ASN A 34 17.44 -12.33 10.67
CA ASN A 34 18.57 -13.23 10.41
C ASN A 34 18.23 -14.24 9.31
N GLU A 35 17.02 -14.80 9.32
CA GLU A 35 16.56 -15.72 8.27
C GLU A 35 16.42 -15.01 6.93
N PHE A 36 15.84 -13.80 6.91
CA PHE A 36 15.74 -13.00 5.70
C PHE A 36 17.12 -12.71 5.11
N VAL A 37 18.08 -12.23 5.92
CA VAL A 37 19.45 -11.92 5.48
C VAL A 37 20.16 -13.18 4.99
N ALA A 38 19.97 -14.33 5.63
CA ALA A 38 20.59 -15.59 5.25
C ALA A 38 20.10 -16.10 3.90
N ARG A 39 18.82 -15.88 3.56
CA ARG A 39 18.17 -16.48 2.38
C ARG A 39 17.89 -15.52 1.23
N CYS A 40 17.94 -14.21 1.45
CA CYS A 40 17.58 -13.24 0.41
C CYS A 40 18.43 -13.33 -0.87
N HIS A 41 19.64 -13.94 -0.81
CA HIS A 41 20.49 -14.18 -1.96
C HIS A 41 20.04 -15.39 -2.81
N GLU A 42 19.19 -16.26 -2.28
CA GLU A 42 18.63 -17.42 -3.00
C GLU A 42 17.53 -17.01 -3.98
N VAL A 43 16.98 -15.81 -3.82
CA VAL A 43 15.90 -15.30 -4.68
C VAL A 43 16.49 -14.42 -5.78
N PRO A 44 16.35 -14.80 -7.06
CA PRO A 44 16.88 -14.00 -8.17
C PRO A 44 16.08 -12.71 -8.33
N LEU A 45 16.78 -11.59 -8.40
CA LEU A 45 16.23 -10.30 -8.81
C LEU A 45 16.38 -10.12 -10.32
N SER A 46 15.53 -9.28 -10.92
CA SER A 46 15.51 -9.04 -12.38
C SER A 46 16.87 -8.57 -12.94
N ASN A 47 17.68 -7.90 -12.12
CA ASN A 47 19.02 -7.46 -12.49
C ASN A 47 20.12 -8.53 -12.29
N GLY A 48 19.77 -9.71 -11.78
CA GLY A 48 20.70 -10.80 -11.47
C GLY A 48 21.62 -10.55 -10.26
N GLU A 49 21.45 -9.43 -9.54
CA GLU A 49 22.22 -9.12 -8.35
C GLU A 49 21.53 -9.67 -7.08
N PRO A 50 22.28 -10.01 -6.03
CA PRO A 50 21.70 -10.39 -4.75
C PRO A 50 21.01 -9.19 -4.07
N PHE A 51 20.07 -9.47 -3.16
CA PHE A 51 19.42 -8.42 -2.39
C PHE A 51 20.43 -7.61 -1.56
N PRO A 52 20.42 -6.25 -1.67
CA PRO A 52 21.43 -5.40 -1.04
C PRO A 52 21.09 -5.09 0.42
N VAL A 53 21.39 -6.01 1.36
CA VAL A 53 21.06 -5.92 2.79
C VAL A 53 21.65 -4.72 3.53
N HIS A 54 22.76 -4.13 3.02
CA HIS A 54 23.44 -2.96 3.59
C HIS A 54 23.00 -1.63 2.98
N ARG A 55 22.13 -1.66 1.94
CA ARG A 55 21.65 -0.44 1.30
C ARG A 55 20.52 0.19 2.11
N PRO A 56 20.51 1.53 2.30
CA PRO A 56 19.40 2.23 2.95
C PRO A 56 18.07 1.93 2.26
N TYR A 57 16.98 1.81 3.04
CA TYR A 57 15.65 1.45 2.53
C TYR A 57 15.15 2.40 1.43
N TYR A 58 15.40 3.70 1.53
CA TYR A 58 14.98 4.67 0.52
C TYR A 58 15.66 4.48 -0.84
N GLN A 59 16.82 3.80 -0.89
CA GLN A 59 17.58 3.51 -2.12
C GLN A 59 17.21 2.16 -2.75
N LEU A 60 16.38 1.34 -2.08
CA LEU A 60 15.92 0.08 -2.63
C LEU A 60 14.99 0.33 -3.81
N THR A 61 15.13 -0.49 -4.86
CA THR A 61 14.20 -0.51 -5.98
C THR A 61 12.83 -1.01 -5.54
N GLN A 62 11.78 -0.77 -6.34
CA GLN A 62 10.45 -1.27 -6.01
C GLN A 62 10.43 -2.80 -5.89
N GLU A 63 11.08 -3.52 -6.79
CA GLU A 63 11.22 -4.97 -6.74
C GLU A 63 11.87 -5.46 -5.43
N GLN A 64 12.92 -4.76 -4.98
CA GLN A 64 13.58 -5.08 -3.71
C GLN A 64 12.68 -4.81 -2.49
N LYS A 65 11.91 -3.71 -2.53
CA LYS A 65 10.91 -3.42 -1.50
C LYS A 65 9.80 -4.47 -1.49
N ASP A 66 9.30 -4.84 -2.66
CA ASP A 66 8.26 -5.87 -2.79
C ASP A 66 8.77 -7.22 -2.25
N LEU A 67 10.02 -7.58 -2.53
CA LEU A 67 10.64 -8.78 -1.97
C LEU A 67 10.77 -8.72 -0.44
N LEU A 68 11.13 -7.57 0.12
CA LEU A 68 11.20 -7.40 1.58
C LEU A 68 9.82 -7.51 2.23
N TRP A 69 8.79 -6.95 1.59
CA TRP A 69 7.43 -6.95 2.12
C TRP A 69 6.72 -8.29 1.94
N HIS A 70 6.69 -8.81 0.72
CA HIS A 70 5.90 -10.00 0.38
C HIS A 70 6.69 -11.30 0.46
N GLY A 71 8.04 -11.23 0.49
CA GLY A 71 8.88 -12.41 0.45
C GLY A 71 8.81 -13.16 -0.88
N TYR A 72 9.28 -14.38 -0.86
CA TYR A 72 9.16 -15.38 -1.94
C TYR A 72 8.96 -16.78 -1.34
N PRO A 73 7.78 -17.07 -0.76
CA PRO A 73 7.53 -18.36 -0.11
C PRO A 73 7.62 -19.53 -1.09
N PRO A 74 8.15 -20.70 -0.67
CA PRO A 74 8.59 -21.05 0.69
C PRO A 74 10.08 -20.71 0.99
N ILE A 75 10.79 -20.11 0.05
CA ILE A 75 12.24 -19.86 0.17
C ILE A 75 12.53 -18.70 1.13
N LEU A 76 11.82 -17.58 0.96
CA LEU A 76 12.05 -16.35 1.70
C LEU A 76 10.74 -15.81 2.24
N TYR A 77 10.69 -15.55 3.56
CA TYR A 77 9.55 -14.93 4.22
C TYR A 77 9.79 -13.45 4.44
N GLY A 78 8.79 -12.63 4.10
CA GLY A 78 8.83 -11.17 4.20
C GLY A 78 8.11 -10.61 5.44
N ILE A 79 7.94 -9.29 5.45
CA ILE A 79 7.23 -8.57 6.52
C ILE A 79 5.76 -9.00 6.62
N ASP A 80 5.10 -9.27 5.50
CA ASP A 80 3.70 -9.71 5.48
C ASP A 80 3.52 -11.08 6.15
N ASP A 81 4.48 -12.01 5.93
CA ASP A 81 4.46 -13.33 6.56
C ASP A 81 4.66 -13.20 8.08
N PHE A 82 5.52 -12.29 8.50
CA PHE A 82 5.68 -11.95 9.92
C PHE A 82 4.35 -11.50 10.54
N PHE A 83 3.64 -10.56 9.90
CA PHE A 83 2.36 -10.08 10.40
C PHE A 83 1.25 -11.12 10.29
N LYS A 84 1.33 -12.05 9.34
CA LYS A 84 0.46 -13.22 9.26
C LYS A 84 0.66 -14.11 10.49
N MET A 85 1.91 -14.45 10.82
CA MET A 85 2.24 -15.20 12.04
C MET A 85 1.74 -14.48 13.30
N VAL A 86 1.90 -13.14 13.38
CA VAL A 86 1.36 -12.34 14.50
C VAL A 86 -0.16 -12.45 14.56
N SER A 87 -0.85 -12.38 13.41
CA SER A 87 -2.31 -12.49 13.32
C SER A 87 -2.83 -13.87 13.73
N ASP A 88 -2.12 -14.93 13.38
CA ASP A 88 -2.48 -16.31 13.75
C ASP A 88 -2.28 -16.58 15.25
N ASN A 89 -1.51 -15.74 15.94
CA ASN A 89 -1.19 -15.86 17.37
C ASN A 89 -1.86 -14.78 18.25
N LEU A 90 -2.92 -14.12 17.80
CA LEU A 90 -3.60 -13.06 18.57
C LEU A 90 -4.26 -13.51 19.88
N TYR A 91 -4.35 -14.80 20.13
CA TYR A 91 -4.76 -15.32 21.45
C TYR A 91 -3.76 -14.96 22.56
N LYS A 92 -2.49 -14.68 22.23
CA LYS A 92 -1.46 -14.19 23.16
C LYS A 92 -1.45 -12.65 23.18
N ILE A 93 -1.45 -12.07 24.36
CA ILE A 93 -1.55 -10.62 24.56
C ILE A 93 -0.41 -9.84 23.89
N GLN A 94 0.82 -10.38 23.91
CA GLN A 94 1.99 -9.74 23.31
C GLN A 94 1.83 -9.53 21.79
N TYR A 95 1.22 -10.47 21.06
CA TYR A 95 1.00 -10.34 19.62
C TYR A 95 -0.13 -9.35 19.31
N ARG A 96 -1.14 -9.23 20.17
CA ARG A 96 -2.17 -8.17 20.06
C ARG A 96 -1.55 -6.79 20.22
N VAL A 97 -0.69 -6.60 21.21
CA VAL A 97 0.02 -5.32 21.42
C VAL A 97 0.94 -5.02 20.25
N MET A 98 1.68 -6.02 19.75
CA MET A 98 2.55 -5.87 18.58
C MET A 98 1.76 -5.46 17.34
N GLN A 99 0.68 -6.16 17.01
CA GLN A 99 -0.16 -5.82 15.87
C GLN A 99 -0.74 -4.39 15.99
N ALA A 100 -1.22 -4.02 17.19
CA ALA A 100 -1.77 -2.69 17.43
C ALA A 100 -0.72 -1.57 17.23
N ARG A 101 0.54 -1.82 17.59
CA ARG A 101 1.65 -0.85 17.42
C ARG A 101 1.92 -0.50 15.96
N TYR A 102 1.76 -1.46 15.04
CA TYR A 102 2.07 -1.28 13.62
C TYR A 102 0.82 -1.07 12.75
N ARG A 103 -0.37 -1.00 13.35
CA ARG A 103 -1.60 -0.64 12.62
C ARG A 103 -1.73 0.85 12.46
N GLY A 104 -1.92 1.28 11.22
CA GLY A 104 -2.11 2.69 10.88
C GLY A 104 -3.28 2.93 9.92
N LYS A 105 -3.37 4.16 9.45
CA LYS A 105 -4.31 4.58 8.41
C LYS A 105 -3.67 4.30 7.05
N THR A 106 -3.90 3.11 6.51
CA THR A 106 -3.41 2.73 5.20
C THR A 106 -4.49 2.91 4.13
N THR A 107 -4.07 3.13 2.90
CA THR A 107 -4.98 3.15 1.75
C THR A 107 -5.62 1.76 1.59
N CYS A 108 -6.94 1.72 1.49
CA CYS A 108 -7.65 0.45 1.32
C CYS A 108 -7.28 -0.20 -0.03
N PRO A 109 -6.80 -1.46 -0.07
CA PRO A 109 -6.43 -2.13 -1.32
C PRO A 109 -7.63 -2.41 -2.24
N LYS A 110 -8.86 -2.40 -1.72
CA LYS A 110 -10.07 -2.62 -2.52
C LYS A 110 -10.58 -1.35 -3.21
N CYS A 111 -10.61 -0.24 -2.47
CA CYS A 111 -11.16 1.02 -3.00
C CYS A 111 -10.08 2.06 -3.32
N HIS A 112 -8.81 1.78 -3.04
CA HIS A 112 -7.66 2.66 -3.29
C HIS A 112 -7.89 4.12 -2.86
N GLY A 113 -8.60 4.31 -1.74
CA GLY A 113 -8.90 5.62 -1.16
C GLY A 113 -10.21 6.25 -1.62
N SER A 114 -10.93 5.70 -2.60
CA SER A 114 -12.23 6.25 -3.07
C SER A 114 -13.35 6.12 -2.04
N ARG A 115 -13.24 5.16 -1.10
CA ARG A 115 -14.29 4.78 -0.13
C ARG A 115 -15.58 4.25 -0.76
N LEU A 116 -15.60 4.07 -2.08
CA LEU A 116 -16.71 3.56 -2.85
C LEU A 116 -16.52 2.07 -3.16
N ARG A 117 -17.61 1.38 -3.45
CA ARG A 117 -17.57 0.01 -3.95
C ARG A 117 -17.12 0.01 -5.41
N LYS A 118 -16.53 -1.09 -5.87
CA LYS A 118 -16.03 -1.23 -7.25
C LYS A 118 -17.15 -1.01 -8.29
N GLU A 119 -18.37 -1.38 -7.95
CA GLU A 119 -19.55 -1.25 -8.82
C GLU A 119 -19.88 0.23 -9.13
N ALA A 120 -19.47 1.17 -8.27
CA ALA A 120 -19.65 2.60 -8.54
C ALA A 120 -18.84 3.07 -9.75
N ASP A 121 -17.79 2.36 -10.13
CA ASP A 121 -16.96 2.68 -11.30
C ASP A 121 -17.56 2.22 -12.63
N TYR A 122 -18.63 1.43 -12.59
CA TYR A 122 -19.33 0.99 -13.82
C TYR A 122 -20.13 2.13 -14.48
N VAL A 123 -20.61 3.07 -13.66
CA VAL A 123 -21.30 4.26 -14.20
C VAL A 123 -20.26 5.33 -14.56
N LYS A 124 -20.28 5.78 -15.79
CA LYS A 124 -19.37 6.80 -16.31
C LYS A 124 -20.14 8.01 -16.83
N VAL A 125 -19.63 9.19 -16.50
CA VAL A 125 -20.12 10.48 -16.99
C VAL A 125 -18.98 11.13 -17.78
N GLY A 126 -19.22 11.46 -19.04
CA GLY A 126 -18.17 11.97 -19.94
C GLY A 126 -16.94 11.04 -20.02
N GLY A 127 -17.17 9.71 -19.97
CA GLY A 127 -16.12 8.70 -20.03
C GLY A 127 -15.36 8.45 -18.73
N LYS A 128 -15.62 9.21 -17.65
CA LYS A 128 -14.97 9.08 -16.34
C LYS A 128 -15.90 8.51 -15.29
N SER A 129 -15.36 7.62 -14.43
CA SER A 129 -16.08 7.10 -13.25
C SER A 129 -16.07 8.11 -12.11
N ILE A 130 -16.96 7.91 -11.12
CA ILE A 130 -16.96 8.75 -9.92
C ILE A 130 -15.62 8.69 -9.17
N THR A 131 -14.96 7.55 -9.16
CA THR A 131 -13.65 7.36 -8.51
C THR A 131 -12.56 8.17 -9.20
N GLU A 132 -12.58 8.24 -10.53
CA GLU A 132 -11.66 9.07 -11.32
C GLU A 132 -11.92 10.56 -11.08
N LEU A 133 -13.19 10.99 -11.08
CA LEU A 133 -13.56 12.38 -10.82
C LEU A 133 -13.16 12.86 -9.43
N VAL A 134 -13.41 12.08 -8.40
CA VAL A 134 -13.04 12.43 -7.00
C VAL A 134 -11.53 12.56 -6.79
N ARG A 135 -10.72 11.93 -7.64
CA ARG A 135 -9.25 12.03 -7.59
C ARG A 135 -8.69 13.15 -8.45
N MET A 136 -9.49 13.77 -9.30
CA MET A 136 -9.04 14.88 -10.10
C MET A 136 -8.78 16.12 -9.26
N ALA A 137 -7.80 16.91 -9.65
CA ALA A 137 -7.60 18.23 -9.05
C ALA A 137 -8.78 19.15 -9.42
N VAL A 138 -9.19 20.04 -8.51
CA VAL A 138 -10.33 20.96 -8.73
C VAL A 138 -10.13 21.78 -10.01
N LYS A 139 -8.91 22.22 -10.30
CA LYS A 139 -8.56 22.93 -11.53
C LYS A 139 -8.87 22.18 -12.82
N ASP A 140 -8.89 20.85 -12.77
CA ASP A 140 -9.16 19.98 -13.92
C ASP A 140 -10.64 19.54 -13.97
N LEU A 141 -11.33 19.55 -12.80
CA LEU A 141 -12.77 19.27 -12.73
C LEU A 141 -13.62 20.35 -13.36
N ILE A 142 -13.28 21.63 -13.17
CA ILE A 142 -14.03 22.75 -13.74
C ILE A 142 -14.09 22.68 -15.25
N PRO A 143 -12.97 22.58 -16.01
CA PRO A 143 -13.03 22.43 -17.45
C PRO A 143 -13.69 21.12 -17.90
N PHE A 144 -13.56 20.04 -17.15
CA PHE A 144 -14.25 18.79 -17.45
C PHE A 144 -15.78 18.96 -17.44
N PHE A 145 -16.36 19.55 -16.38
CA PHE A 145 -17.81 19.77 -16.30
C PHE A 145 -18.31 20.84 -17.26
N ASN A 146 -17.48 21.81 -17.64
CA ASN A 146 -17.83 22.83 -18.64
C ASN A 146 -17.87 22.24 -20.05
N GLY A 147 -16.99 21.29 -20.36
CA GLY A 147 -16.92 20.61 -21.65
C GLY A 147 -17.77 19.33 -21.75
N LEU A 148 -18.61 19.05 -20.75
CA LEU A 148 -19.40 17.84 -20.72
C LEU A 148 -20.56 17.92 -21.72
N GLU A 149 -20.51 17.08 -22.74
CA GLU A 149 -21.57 16.91 -23.72
C GLU A 149 -22.54 15.84 -23.26
N LEU A 150 -23.81 16.21 -23.09
CA LEU A 150 -24.91 15.33 -22.68
C LEU A 150 -25.98 15.33 -23.74
N ASN A 151 -26.70 14.22 -23.91
CA ASN A 151 -27.90 14.16 -24.71
C ASN A 151 -29.01 15.02 -24.04
N GLU A 152 -30.10 15.33 -24.77
CA GLU A 152 -31.18 16.21 -24.29
C GLU A 152 -31.81 15.72 -23.01
N HIS A 153 -32.02 14.41 -22.88
CA HIS A 153 -32.63 13.80 -21.69
C HIS A 153 -31.71 13.95 -20.46
N ASP A 154 -30.43 13.59 -20.59
CA ASP A 154 -29.46 13.66 -19.49
C ASP A 154 -29.15 15.11 -19.13
N ALA A 155 -29.12 16.02 -20.12
CA ALA A 155 -28.94 17.44 -19.89
C ALA A 155 -30.08 18.04 -19.05
N ALA A 156 -31.33 17.66 -19.32
CA ALA A 156 -32.48 18.12 -18.55
C ALA A 156 -32.43 17.64 -17.09
N ILE A 157 -32.01 16.39 -16.86
CA ILE A 157 -31.86 15.83 -15.50
C ILE A 157 -30.68 16.49 -14.77
N ALA A 158 -29.57 16.69 -15.44
CA ALA A 158 -28.34 17.21 -14.85
C ALA A 158 -28.33 18.73 -14.67
N GLN A 159 -29.22 19.48 -15.32
CA GLN A 159 -29.20 20.94 -15.37
C GLN A 159 -29.08 21.60 -13.98
N ARG A 160 -29.86 21.15 -13.03
CA ARG A 160 -29.85 21.70 -11.64
C ARG A 160 -28.50 21.45 -10.99
N LEU A 161 -27.97 20.23 -11.06
CA LEU A 161 -26.70 19.84 -10.47
C LEU A 161 -25.52 20.56 -11.13
N LEU A 162 -25.53 20.68 -12.45
CA LEU A 162 -24.46 21.37 -13.19
C LEU A 162 -24.42 22.87 -12.88
N THR A 163 -25.56 23.48 -12.56
CA THR A 163 -25.59 24.89 -12.12
C THR A 163 -24.92 25.10 -10.77
N GLU A 164 -24.99 24.11 -9.88
CA GLU A 164 -24.34 24.16 -8.56
C GLU A 164 -22.83 23.79 -8.63
N ILE A 165 -22.43 23.00 -9.63
CA ILE A 165 -21.04 22.55 -9.79
C ILE A 165 -20.19 23.59 -10.56
N ARG A 166 -20.78 24.35 -11.48
CA ARG A 166 -20.12 25.38 -12.29
C ARG A 166 -20.06 26.72 -11.56
#